data_a4f4ceb387b27b69d108513918b01fec
#
_entry.id   a4f4ceb387b27b69d108513918b01fec
#
_cell.length_a   1.000
_cell.length_b   1.000
_cell.length_c   1.000
_cell.angle_alpha   90.00
_cell.angle_beta   90.00
_cell.angle_gamma   90.00
#
_symmetry.space_group_name_H-M   'P 1'
#
loop_
_entity.id
_entity.type
_entity.pdbx_description
1 polymer ?
#
loop_
_entity_poly.entity_id
_entity_poly.type
_entity_poly.pdbx_seq_one_letter_code
_entity_poly.pdbx_strand_id
1 'polypeptide(L)'
;MAAFVMLAYLLSTLLFQGMVPILLLSAWSLAGLANARKPNLPLQGLEISGFDWSKIEPSANLQWTSCYESYECARLLVPLDWTNSSNPNFAAVALTRVPAVVPRNDSTFAGSILINPGGPGGSGIDEVIWSGYGVRDEIVDNPGKQHWEIVGWDPRGVHHTTPGLTCFGSDWDRQIWQYRDWAVGQLGSNDHALDIKWATHESLANLCAESKIGKFEDDANMHQFVSTALTARDMVAIVDALQAEQKSLSSSIQSANHVLQQPVRPEKPALLNYWGWSYGTYLGNTFASMFPNRVGRIILDGNVDPIDYTATGWLSNLYDNNKNLHWFYYSCFHAGKKCAFFDSNTTSLSDLEKKMHTLLNRLRNNPLAVAHNGSADLVTYDDMANLIHGAAYAPRYFWPDVAQVAQDLLNNNGTSIIKYLKSLQIPQSPNTNTPTSPDDHKSLVLNNETLPYPPDYSGGLEGAISILCGDGESLNGLTKHDWKQRFSQLNNQSAIAGPFWAAIPFMCQHWPSSLRPADQNRFKGPFQSRLADYDERASPLLFIGNTADPVTPLRNAIGNSRHHEGSRVLTQDSPGHCAGPVNPSTCTFEVIRSFFANGTLPEIGKVCTIDGSPWD
;
A
#
# COMPACT_ATOMS: atom_id res chain seq x y z
N MET A 1 6.30 -26.23 18.52
CA MET A 1 6.86 -26.33 17.16
C MET A 1 5.89 -26.92 16.13
N ALA A 2 5.23 -28.04 16.38
CA ALA A 2 4.24 -28.61 15.43
C ALA A 2 2.98 -27.74 15.23
N ALA A 3 2.54 -26.97 16.20
CA ALA A 3 1.38 -26.07 16.09
C ALA A 3 1.66 -24.80 15.27
N PHE A 4 2.90 -24.36 15.17
CA PHE A 4 3.30 -23.18 14.39
C PHE A 4 3.37 -23.46 12.88
N VAL A 5 3.77 -24.66 12.51
CA VAL A 5 3.79 -25.10 11.11
C VAL A 5 2.38 -25.32 10.56
N MET A 6 1.47 -25.78 11.42
CA MET A 6 0.06 -25.97 11.05
C MET A 6 -0.69 -24.63 10.90
N LEU A 7 -0.33 -23.62 11.67
CA LEU A 7 -0.93 -22.28 11.59
C LEU A 7 -0.47 -21.52 10.33
N ALA A 8 0.80 -21.64 9.94
CA ALA A 8 1.29 -21.11 8.67
C ALA A 8 0.64 -21.81 7.46
N TYR A 9 0.32 -23.10 7.58
CA TYR A 9 -0.35 -23.86 6.52
C TYR A 9 -1.84 -23.52 6.39
N LEU A 10 -2.52 -23.24 7.50
CA LEU A 10 -3.93 -22.80 7.51
C LEU A 10 -4.09 -21.34 7.07
N LEU A 11 -3.15 -20.46 7.43
CA LEU A 11 -3.14 -19.06 7.00
C LEU A 11 -2.82 -18.91 5.50
N SER A 12 -2.01 -19.81 4.93
CA SER A 12 -1.71 -19.79 3.49
C SER A 12 -2.91 -20.16 2.62
N THR A 13 -3.86 -20.96 3.11
CA THR A 13 -5.04 -21.36 2.35
C THR A 13 -6.16 -20.30 2.34
N LEU A 14 -6.14 -19.32 3.25
CA LEU A 14 -7.16 -18.28 3.37
C LEU A 14 -6.84 -16.96 2.65
N LEU A 15 -5.56 -16.73 2.34
CA LEU A 15 -5.11 -15.53 1.62
C LEU A 15 -5.25 -15.62 0.09
N PHE A 16 -5.78 -16.74 -0.44
CA PHE A 16 -5.66 -17.10 -1.86
C PHE A 16 -6.90 -16.90 -2.73
N GLN A 17 -7.90 -16.21 -2.25
CA GLN A 17 -8.94 -15.73 -3.14
C GLN A 17 -8.61 -14.30 -3.61
N GLY A 18 -7.55 -14.14 -4.40
CA GLY A 18 -7.34 -12.93 -5.16
C GLY A 18 -6.01 -12.19 -5.02
N MET A 19 -4.98 -12.74 -4.38
CA MET A 19 -3.68 -12.04 -4.28
C MET A 19 -2.76 -12.34 -5.45
N VAL A 20 -2.56 -11.34 -6.26
CA VAL A 20 -1.49 -11.25 -7.25
C VAL A 20 -0.14 -11.12 -6.53
N PRO A 21 0.92 -11.80 -6.97
CA PRO A 21 2.27 -11.59 -6.44
C PRO A 21 2.84 -10.27 -6.96
N ILE A 22 2.32 -9.16 -6.50
CA ILE A 22 3.00 -7.89 -6.63
C ILE A 22 3.86 -7.77 -5.38
N LEU A 23 5.15 -8.01 -5.54
CA LEU A 23 6.14 -7.81 -4.49
C LEU A 23 6.08 -6.40 -3.85
N LEU A 24 5.50 -5.43 -4.54
CA LEU A 24 5.24 -4.09 -4.02
C LEU A 24 4.10 -4.02 -3.00
N LEU A 25 3.08 -4.88 -3.13
CA LEU A 25 1.91 -4.88 -2.25
C LEU A 25 2.03 -5.94 -1.15
N SER A 26 2.77 -7.03 -1.40
CA SER A 26 2.90 -8.16 -0.46
C SER A 26 3.67 -7.84 0.82
N ALA A 27 4.57 -6.85 0.81
CA ALA A 27 5.28 -6.46 2.03
C ALA A 27 4.32 -5.89 3.09
N TRP A 28 3.25 -5.21 2.68
CA TRP A 28 2.26 -4.66 3.59
C TRP A 28 1.27 -5.73 4.09
N SER A 29 0.79 -6.59 3.23
CA SER A 29 -0.07 -7.70 3.63
C SER A 29 0.65 -8.71 4.51
N LEU A 30 1.95 -8.94 4.29
CA LEU A 30 2.78 -9.78 5.16
C LEU A 30 3.11 -9.11 6.50
N ALA A 31 3.27 -7.78 6.53
CA ALA A 31 3.46 -7.03 7.77
C ALA A 31 2.26 -7.14 8.73
N GLY A 32 1.04 -7.15 8.19
CA GLY A 32 -0.17 -7.39 8.97
C GLY A 32 -0.20 -8.76 9.64
N LEU A 33 0.29 -9.81 8.97
CA LEU A 33 0.33 -11.18 9.54
C LEU A 33 1.27 -11.31 10.75
N ALA A 34 2.25 -10.47 10.87
CA ALA A 34 3.28 -10.56 11.90
C ALA A 34 2.93 -9.84 13.21
N ASN A 35 1.86 -9.06 13.29
CA ASN A 35 1.43 -8.34 14.49
C ASN A 35 0.83 -9.22 15.60
N ALA A 36 1.03 -10.52 15.53
CA ALA A 36 0.64 -11.43 16.59
C ALA A 36 1.56 -11.40 17.83
N ARG A 37 1.83 -10.22 18.41
CA ARG A 37 1.82 -10.17 19.88
C ARG A 37 0.36 -10.20 20.25
N LYS A 38 -0.10 -11.31 20.87
CA LYS A 38 -1.43 -11.41 21.44
C LYS A 38 -1.79 -10.13 22.22
N PRO A 39 -2.57 -9.21 21.70
CA PRO A 39 -3.60 -8.63 22.48
C PRO A 39 -4.56 -9.80 22.75
N ASN A 40 -5.25 -9.80 23.87
CA ASN A 40 -6.31 -10.76 24.18
C ASN A 40 -7.53 -10.54 23.26
N LEU A 41 -7.33 -10.45 21.97
CA LEU A 41 -8.36 -10.43 20.94
C LEU A 41 -8.46 -11.81 20.33
N PRO A 42 -9.67 -12.32 20.11
CA PRO A 42 -9.90 -13.67 19.59
C PRO A 42 -9.60 -13.72 18.08
N LEU A 43 -8.34 -13.52 17.69
CA LEU A 43 -7.89 -13.73 16.32
C LEU A 43 -7.45 -15.19 16.05
N GLN A 44 -7.72 -16.10 16.98
CA GLN A 44 -7.58 -17.54 16.72
C GLN A 44 -8.80 -18.01 15.93
N GLY A 45 -8.65 -18.11 14.60
CA GLY A 45 -9.61 -18.82 13.76
C GLY A 45 -10.65 -17.97 13.04
N LEU A 46 -10.47 -16.66 12.92
CA LEU A 46 -11.24 -15.88 11.96
C LEU A 46 -10.75 -16.24 10.53
N GLU A 47 -11.39 -17.23 9.91
CA GLU A 47 -11.57 -17.20 8.47
C GLU A 47 -12.33 -15.90 8.20
N ILE A 48 -11.66 -14.90 7.64
CA ILE A 48 -12.34 -13.72 7.09
C ILE A 48 -13.15 -14.28 5.93
N SER A 49 -14.38 -14.66 6.20
CA SER A 49 -15.30 -15.14 5.16
C SER A 49 -15.45 -14.02 4.15
N GLY A 50 -15.20 -14.32 2.87
CA GLY A 50 -15.26 -13.32 1.81
C GLY A 50 -16.60 -12.59 1.87
N PHE A 51 -16.56 -11.26 1.96
CA PHE A 51 -17.75 -10.43 1.92
C PHE A 51 -18.13 -10.14 0.47
N ASP A 52 -19.40 -10.36 0.14
CA ASP A 52 -19.92 -10.12 -1.21
C ASP A 52 -20.28 -8.62 -1.39
N TRP A 53 -19.36 -7.85 -1.94
CA TRP A 53 -19.51 -6.43 -2.21
C TRP A 53 -20.65 -6.09 -3.19
N SER A 54 -21.10 -7.06 -4.01
CA SER A 54 -22.24 -6.88 -4.90
C SER A 54 -23.56 -6.65 -4.17
N LYS A 55 -23.62 -6.95 -2.88
CA LYS A 55 -24.80 -6.75 -2.04
C LYS A 55 -24.95 -5.33 -1.52
N ILE A 56 -23.94 -4.49 -1.66
CA ILE A 56 -24.02 -3.08 -1.27
C ILE A 56 -24.39 -2.24 -2.48
N GLU A 57 -25.58 -1.69 -2.50
CA GLU A 57 -25.99 -0.71 -3.52
C GLU A 57 -25.19 0.59 -3.36
N PRO A 58 -24.53 1.09 -4.42
CA PRO A 58 -23.86 2.37 -4.38
C PRO A 58 -24.83 3.52 -4.15
N SER A 59 -24.44 4.50 -3.34
CA SER A 59 -25.30 5.63 -3.00
C SER A 59 -24.49 6.93 -2.95
N ALA A 60 -25.17 8.07 -3.24
CA ALA A 60 -24.58 9.39 -3.06
C ALA A 60 -24.32 9.74 -1.59
N ASN A 61 -24.91 9.00 -0.66
CA ASN A 61 -24.70 9.14 0.78
C ASN A 61 -24.13 7.83 1.34
N LEU A 62 -23.30 7.91 2.38
CA LEU A 62 -22.79 6.72 3.04
C LEU A 62 -23.93 5.93 3.69
N GLN A 63 -24.05 4.67 3.27
CA GLN A 63 -24.96 3.69 3.85
C GLN A 63 -24.13 2.49 4.29
N TRP A 64 -23.92 2.38 5.59
CA TRP A 64 -23.07 1.36 6.15
C TRP A 64 -23.80 0.05 6.38
N THR A 65 -23.16 -1.03 6.03
CA THR A 65 -23.64 -2.41 6.20
C THR A 65 -22.57 -3.19 6.95
N SER A 66 -22.97 -4.04 7.88
CA SER A 66 -22.02 -4.92 8.58
C SER A 66 -21.31 -5.83 7.58
N CYS A 67 -20.00 -5.91 7.67
CA CYS A 67 -19.14 -6.73 6.83
C CYS A 67 -17.99 -7.31 7.65
N TYR A 68 -17.38 -8.41 7.18
CA TYR A 68 -16.22 -9.02 7.82
C TYR A 68 -16.38 -9.14 9.35
N GLU A 69 -17.59 -9.52 9.80
CA GLU A 69 -18.04 -9.73 11.20
C GLU A 69 -18.08 -8.47 12.07
N SER A 70 -17.02 -7.67 12.13
CA SER A 70 -16.91 -6.55 13.08
C SER A 70 -16.64 -5.19 12.43
N TYR A 71 -16.65 -5.15 11.11
CA TYR A 71 -16.45 -3.92 10.32
C TYR A 71 -17.77 -3.45 9.70
N GLU A 72 -17.75 -2.24 9.18
CA GLU A 72 -18.84 -1.69 8.41
C GLU A 72 -18.35 -1.26 7.04
N CYS A 73 -19.07 -1.63 5.98
CA CYS A 73 -18.75 -1.38 4.59
C CYS A 73 -19.79 -0.49 3.92
N ALA A 74 -19.35 0.33 2.98
CA ALA A 74 -20.22 1.20 2.18
C ALA A 74 -19.65 1.37 0.77
N ARG A 75 -20.50 1.82 -0.18
CA ARG A 75 -20.09 2.21 -1.52
C ARG A 75 -20.60 3.61 -1.83
N LEU A 76 -19.67 4.57 -1.96
CA LEU A 76 -19.99 5.97 -2.22
C LEU A 76 -19.90 6.27 -3.72
N LEU A 77 -20.98 6.79 -4.31
CA LEU A 77 -20.99 7.29 -5.68
C LEU A 77 -20.25 8.62 -5.76
N VAL A 78 -19.28 8.70 -6.67
CA VAL A 78 -18.56 9.92 -7.01
C VAL A 78 -18.52 10.09 -8.53
N PRO A 79 -18.49 11.33 -9.07
CA PRO A 79 -18.36 11.55 -10.51
C PRO A 79 -17.12 10.82 -11.05
N LEU A 80 -17.26 10.17 -12.20
CA LEU A 80 -16.11 9.52 -12.85
C LEU A 80 -15.09 10.58 -13.26
N ASP A 81 -15.54 11.67 -13.86
CA ASP A 81 -14.69 12.82 -14.21
C ASP A 81 -15.10 14.06 -13.41
N TRP A 82 -14.31 14.41 -12.40
CA TRP A 82 -14.52 15.59 -11.56
C TRP A 82 -14.36 16.93 -12.30
N THR A 83 -13.75 16.91 -13.48
CA THR A 83 -13.48 18.12 -14.26
C THR A 83 -14.45 18.32 -15.40
N ASN A 84 -15.31 17.34 -15.67
CA ASN A 84 -16.33 17.38 -16.70
C ASN A 84 -17.72 17.03 -16.12
N SER A 85 -18.47 18.03 -15.71
CA SER A 85 -19.82 17.85 -15.17
C SER A 85 -20.84 17.28 -16.19
N SER A 86 -20.51 17.24 -17.47
CA SER A 86 -21.35 16.63 -18.50
C SER A 86 -21.10 15.12 -18.65
N ASN A 87 -20.07 14.57 -18.01
CA ASN A 87 -19.84 13.13 -18.00
C ASN A 87 -20.91 12.49 -17.09
N PRO A 88 -21.76 11.60 -17.61
CA PRO A 88 -22.84 11.00 -16.83
C PRO A 88 -22.37 9.85 -15.93
N ASN A 89 -21.13 9.40 -16.09
CA ASN A 89 -20.62 8.20 -15.45
C ASN A 89 -20.13 8.47 -14.01
N PHE A 90 -20.21 7.44 -13.18
CA PHE A 90 -19.83 7.46 -11.78
C PHE A 90 -18.81 6.35 -11.46
N ALA A 91 -18.03 6.55 -10.41
CA ALA A 91 -17.34 5.49 -9.72
C ALA A 91 -18.04 5.23 -8.39
N ALA A 92 -18.14 3.95 -8.01
CA ALA A 92 -18.63 3.53 -6.70
C ALA A 92 -17.43 3.16 -5.82
N VAL A 93 -16.97 4.13 -5.06
CA VAL A 93 -15.82 3.98 -4.16
C VAL A 93 -16.21 3.07 -3.01
N ALA A 94 -15.47 1.97 -2.83
CA ALA A 94 -15.67 1.03 -1.74
C ALA A 94 -14.92 1.50 -0.48
N LEU A 95 -15.62 1.49 0.67
CA LEU A 95 -15.08 1.92 1.96
C LEU A 95 -15.33 0.86 3.02
N THR A 96 -14.39 0.74 3.94
CA THR A 96 -14.54 -0.05 5.17
C THR A 96 -14.13 0.79 6.37
N ARG A 97 -14.82 0.64 7.50
CA ARG A 97 -14.41 1.29 8.75
C ARG A 97 -14.37 0.33 9.94
N VAL A 98 -13.44 0.60 10.83
CA VAL A 98 -13.51 0.19 12.25
C VAL A 98 -14.30 1.29 12.96
N PRO A 99 -15.52 1.02 13.47
CA PRO A 99 -16.28 2.02 14.23
C PRO A 99 -15.54 2.49 15.48
N ALA A 100 -15.79 3.71 15.92
CA ALA A 100 -15.30 4.15 17.23
C ALA A 100 -15.91 3.29 18.37
N VAL A 101 -15.21 3.22 19.49
CA VAL A 101 -15.70 2.46 20.68
C VAL A 101 -16.87 3.15 21.37
N VAL A 102 -17.22 4.38 20.96
CA VAL A 102 -18.35 5.16 21.43
C VAL A 102 -19.29 5.48 20.29
N PRO A 103 -20.59 5.68 20.55
CA PRO A 103 -21.52 6.16 19.52
C PRO A 103 -21.07 7.50 18.95
N ARG A 104 -21.37 7.77 17.68
CA ARG A 104 -20.98 9.02 16.99
C ARG A 104 -21.59 10.29 17.59
N ASN A 105 -22.66 10.19 18.36
CA ASN A 105 -23.26 11.30 19.10
C ASN A 105 -22.68 11.47 20.52
N ASP A 106 -21.74 10.65 20.92
CA ASP A 106 -21.01 10.82 22.18
C ASP A 106 -20.09 12.04 22.13
N SER A 107 -19.96 12.76 23.25
CA SER A 107 -19.12 13.96 23.35
C SER A 107 -17.62 13.66 23.20
N THR A 108 -17.21 12.41 23.37
CA THR A 108 -15.82 11.95 23.19
C THR A 108 -15.54 11.41 21.80
N PHE A 109 -16.54 11.33 20.91
CA PHE A 109 -16.32 11.00 19.52
C PHE A 109 -15.53 12.10 18.82
N ALA A 110 -14.34 11.77 18.32
CA ALA A 110 -13.42 12.73 17.77
C ALA A 110 -13.49 12.88 16.23
N GLY A 111 -14.22 11.97 15.57
CA GLY A 111 -14.38 11.95 14.12
C GLY A 111 -13.70 10.75 13.45
N SER A 112 -13.45 10.90 12.16
CA SER A 112 -12.87 9.84 11.31
C SER A 112 -11.43 10.18 10.95
N ILE A 113 -10.57 9.16 10.94
CA ILE A 113 -9.22 9.21 10.35
C ILE A 113 -9.22 8.30 9.12
N LEU A 114 -8.91 8.87 7.97
CA LEU A 114 -8.71 8.11 6.74
C LEU A 114 -7.29 7.56 6.70
N ILE A 115 -7.13 6.28 6.34
CA ILE A 115 -5.82 5.65 6.17
C ILE A 115 -5.63 5.11 4.75
N ASN A 116 -4.40 5.17 4.25
CA ASN A 116 -4.06 4.62 2.94
C ASN A 116 -2.67 3.95 2.99
N PRO A 117 -2.57 2.66 2.61
CA PRO A 117 -1.32 1.89 2.70
C PRO A 117 -0.26 2.30 1.67
N GLY A 118 -0.66 2.95 0.59
CA GLY A 118 0.23 3.30 -0.50
C GLY A 118 0.24 2.31 -1.65
N GLY A 119 1.42 1.94 -2.10
CA GLY A 119 1.68 1.15 -3.30
C GLY A 119 2.34 2.00 -4.39
N PRO A 120 1.63 2.62 -5.39
CA PRO A 120 0.18 2.74 -5.57
C PRO A 120 -0.55 1.43 -5.84
N GLY A 121 -1.86 1.42 -5.65
CA GLY A 121 -2.71 0.24 -5.89
C GLY A 121 -2.98 -0.61 -4.64
N GLY A 122 -2.50 -0.20 -3.47
CA GLY A 122 -2.84 -0.84 -2.20
C GLY A 122 -4.30 -0.61 -1.80
N SER A 123 -4.95 -1.67 -1.32
CA SER A 123 -6.32 -1.62 -0.82
C SER A 123 -6.37 -0.98 0.56
N GLY A 124 -7.13 0.12 0.69
CA GLY A 124 -7.40 0.71 2.00
C GLY A 124 -8.36 -0.13 2.84
N ILE A 125 -9.19 -0.94 2.20
CA ILE A 125 -10.07 -1.90 2.86
C ILE A 125 -9.24 -2.98 3.54
N ASP A 126 -8.32 -3.60 2.82
CA ASP A 126 -7.41 -4.60 3.38
C ASP A 126 -6.60 -4.00 4.54
N GLU A 127 -6.11 -2.77 4.39
CA GLU A 127 -5.36 -2.09 5.43
C GLU A 127 -6.18 -1.91 6.72
N VAL A 128 -7.44 -1.49 6.61
CA VAL A 128 -8.33 -1.36 7.77
C VAL A 128 -8.62 -2.71 8.43
N ILE A 129 -8.81 -3.76 7.62
CA ILE A 129 -9.03 -5.12 8.14
C ILE A 129 -7.79 -5.60 8.90
N TRP A 130 -6.59 -5.31 8.41
CA TRP A 130 -5.34 -5.75 9.00
C TRP A 130 -4.92 -4.95 10.23
N SER A 131 -4.92 -3.63 10.12
CA SER A 131 -4.30 -2.73 11.11
C SER A 131 -5.31 -1.83 11.83
N GLY A 132 -6.53 -1.69 11.33
CA GLY A 132 -7.47 -0.67 11.77
C GLY A 132 -7.78 -0.69 13.26
N TYR A 133 -7.97 -1.87 13.86
CA TYR A 133 -8.16 -2.01 15.30
C TYR A 133 -6.90 -1.61 16.10
N GLY A 134 -5.71 -2.04 15.65
CA GLY A 134 -4.45 -1.64 16.28
C GLY A 134 -4.21 -0.13 16.18
N VAL A 135 -4.47 0.45 15.01
CA VAL A 135 -4.39 1.91 14.81
C VAL A 135 -5.33 2.64 15.74
N ARG A 136 -6.59 2.21 15.84
CA ARG A 136 -7.59 2.82 16.74
C ARG A 136 -7.18 2.68 18.20
N ASP A 137 -7.02 1.44 18.68
CA ASP A 137 -6.97 1.13 20.11
C ASP A 137 -5.59 1.41 20.73
N GLU A 138 -4.51 1.18 19.98
CA GLU A 138 -3.16 1.30 20.51
C GLU A 138 -2.51 2.65 20.19
N ILE A 139 -2.87 3.27 19.06
CA ILE A 139 -2.15 4.43 18.56
C ILE A 139 -2.94 5.74 18.74
N VAL A 140 -4.16 5.84 18.19
CA VAL A 140 -4.85 7.15 18.08
C VAL A 140 -5.85 7.42 19.20
N ASP A 141 -6.51 6.42 19.76
CA ASP A 141 -7.49 6.60 20.82
C ASP A 141 -6.83 7.09 22.12
N ASN A 142 -7.55 7.98 22.82
CA ASN A 142 -7.23 8.40 24.15
C ASN A 142 -8.41 8.03 25.09
N PRO A 143 -8.33 6.89 25.76
CA PRO A 143 -9.45 6.32 26.51
C PRO A 143 -10.12 7.33 27.46
N GLY A 144 -11.45 7.43 27.35
CA GLY A 144 -12.28 8.35 28.14
C GLY A 144 -12.16 9.85 27.76
N LYS A 145 -11.43 10.18 26.69
CA LYS A 145 -11.26 11.54 26.23
C LYS A 145 -11.60 11.72 24.76
N GLN A 146 -11.04 10.89 23.89
CA GLN A 146 -11.22 10.98 22.43
C GLN A 146 -11.20 9.60 21.82
N HIS A 147 -12.19 9.33 20.99
CA HIS A 147 -12.36 8.05 20.30
C HIS A 147 -12.57 8.31 18.81
N TRP A 148 -11.77 7.64 18.00
CA TRP A 148 -11.75 7.78 16.55
C TRP A 148 -12.37 6.56 15.88
N GLU A 149 -12.93 6.76 14.70
CA GLU A 149 -13.13 5.67 13.75
C GLU A 149 -12.02 5.69 12.70
N ILE A 150 -11.65 4.51 12.24
CA ILE A 150 -10.62 4.36 11.20
C ILE A 150 -11.30 3.93 9.92
N VAL A 151 -11.10 4.71 8.86
CA VAL A 151 -11.73 4.50 7.55
C VAL A 151 -10.66 4.25 6.50
N GLY A 152 -10.80 3.15 5.76
CA GLY A 152 -10.05 2.90 4.55
C GLY A 152 -10.97 2.84 3.35
N TRP A 153 -10.41 3.08 2.18
CA TRP A 153 -11.13 2.96 0.92
C TRP A 153 -10.21 2.39 -0.15
N ASP A 154 -10.80 1.75 -1.12
CA ASP A 154 -10.10 1.37 -2.32
C ASP A 154 -10.13 2.53 -3.32
N PRO A 155 -8.97 3.09 -3.71
CA PRO A 155 -8.93 4.10 -4.75
C PRO A 155 -9.54 3.61 -6.06
N ARG A 156 -9.82 4.52 -6.97
CA ARG A 156 -10.28 4.22 -8.33
C ARG A 156 -9.36 3.22 -9.01
N GLY A 157 -9.93 2.19 -9.62
CA GLY A 157 -9.19 1.11 -10.27
C GLY A 157 -8.51 0.13 -9.32
N VAL A 158 -8.80 0.20 -8.01
CA VAL A 158 -8.27 -0.69 -6.99
C VAL A 158 -9.38 -1.53 -6.40
N HIS A 159 -9.14 -2.82 -6.31
CA HIS A 159 -9.86 -3.87 -5.59
C HIS A 159 -11.40 -3.80 -5.74
N HIS A 160 -12.14 -3.35 -4.71
CA HIS A 160 -13.61 -3.37 -4.67
C HIS A 160 -14.29 -2.11 -5.21
N THR A 161 -13.53 -1.07 -5.56
CA THR A 161 -14.06 0.13 -6.23
C THR A 161 -14.40 -0.19 -7.68
N THR A 162 -15.61 0.19 -8.11
CA THR A 162 -16.08 -0.08 -9.48
C THR A 162 -16.33 1.24 -10.24
N PRO A 163 -16.17 1.22 -11.58
CA PRO A 163 -15.70 0.11 -12.41
C PRO A 163 -14.27 -0.31 -12.06
N GLY A 164 -14.02 -1.62 -12.13
CA GLY A 164 -12.68 -2.17 -11.94
C GLY A 164 -11.78 -1.97 -13.15
N LEU A 165 -10.49 -2.27 -12.96
CA LEU A 165 -9.50 -2.27 -14.02
C LEU A 165 -8.99 -3.68 -14.26
N THR A 166 -9.04 -4.13 -15.50
CA THR A 166 -8.35 -5.33 -15.94
C THR A 166 -7.99 -5.25 -17.41
N CYS A 167 -6.81 -5.70 -17.76
CA CYS A 167 -6.37 -5.83 -19.14
C CYS A 167 -6.54 -7.26 -19.65
N PHE A 168 -6.40 -8.23 -18.76
CA PHE A 168 -6.44 -9.65 -19.10
C PHE A 168 -7.86 -10.17 -19.18
N GLY A 169 -8.09 -11.12 -20.10
CA GLY A 169 -9.37 -11.80 -20.23
C GLY A 169 -9.66 -12.80 -19.11
N SER A 170 -8.64 -13.23 -18.38
CA SER A 170 -8.78 -14.12 -17.23
C SER A 170 -7.61 -13.95 -16.24
N ASP A 171 -7.84 -14.38 -15.00
CA ASP A 171 -6.78 -14.45 -13.98
C ASP A 171 -5.66 -15.42 -14.36
N TRP A 172 -6.02 -16.49 -15.07
CA TRP A 172 -5.05 -17.45 -15.57
C TRP A 172 -4.07 -16.81 -16.56
N ASP A 173 -4.55 -16.04 -17.55
CA ASP A 173 -3.70 -15.37 -18.52
C ASP A 173 -2.78 -14.34 -17.82
N ARG A 174 -3.30 -13.63 -16.82
CA ARG A 174 -2.51 -12.71 -15.98
C ARG A 174 -1.40 -13.45 -15.24
N GLN A 175 -1.73 -14.55 -14.59
CA GLN A 175 -0.76 -15.37 -13.87
C GLN A 175 0.34 -15.90 -14.78
N ILE A 176 -0.03 -16.42 -15.97
CA ILE A 176 0.94 -16.89 -16.97
C ILE A 176 1.86 -15.76 -17.41
N TRP A 177 1.32 -14.56 -17.66
CA TRP A 177 2.12 -13.40 -18.02
C TRP A 177 3.11 -13.03 -16.90
N GLN A 178 2.64 -12.98 -15.65
CA GLN A 178 3.46 -12.70 -14.47
C GLN A 178 4.57 -13.74 -14.27
N TYR A 179 4.26 -15.01 -14.44
CA TYR A 179 5.24 -16.09 -14.40
C TYR A 179 6.34 -15.92 -15.44
N ARG A 180 5.95 -15.59 -16.67
CA ARG A 180 6.92 -15.34 -17.75
C ARG A 180 7.81 -14.16 -17.43
N ASP A 181 7.24 -13.07 -16.95
CA ASP A 181 8.01 -11.87 -16.57
C ASP A 181 8.99 -12.17 -15.43
N TRP A 182 8.52 -12.93 -14.45
CA TRP A 182 9.35 -13.31 -13.31
C TRP A 182 10.45 -14.32 -13.65
N ALA A 183 10.15 -15.33 -14.46
CA ALA A 183 11.11 -16.35 -14.87
C ALA A 183 12.30 -15.79 -15.66
N VAL A 184 12.18 -14.60 -16.23
CA VAL A 184 13.29 -13.88 -16.86
C VAL A 184 14.34 -13.41 -15.84
N GLY A 185 13.94 -13.28 -14.56
CA GLY A 185 14.75 -12.64 -13.50
C GLY A 185 14.60 -11.13 -13.52
N GLN A 186 15.37 -10.45 -12.66
CA GLN A 186 15.39 -9.00 -12.57
C GLN A 186 16.23 -8.36 -13.70
N LEU A 187 16.08 -7.05 -13.87
CA LEU A 187 16.98 -6.31 -14.77
C LEU A 187 18.45 -6.53 -14.33
N GLY A 188 19.28 -6.99 -15.24
CA GLY A 188 20.68 -7.32 -14.96
C GLY A 188 20.95 -8.73 -14.44
N SER A 189 19.95 -9.60 -14.28
CA SER A 189 20.12 -11.00 -13.89
C SER A 189 20.81 -11.81 -15.00
N ASN A 190 20.59 -11.43 -16.26
CA ASN A 190 21.24 -12.01 -17.42
C ASN A 190 21.30 -11.00 -18.58
N ASP A 191 22.06 -11.31 -19.62
CA ASP A 191 22.30 -10.41 -20.77
C ASP A 191 21.03 -10.10 -21.59
N HIS A 192 20.02 -10.95 -21.52
CA HIS A 192 18.78 -10.86 -22.31
C HIS A 192 17.59 -10.33 -21.50
N ALA A 193 17.71 -10.18 -20.18
CA ALA A 193 16.60 -9.79 -19.31
C ALA A 193 15.91 -8.50 -19.78
N LEU A 194 16.69 -7.47 -20.11
CA LEU A 194 16.13 -6.20 -20.58
C LEU A 194 15.37 -6.37 -21.90
N ASP A 195 15.90 -7.16 -22.85
CA ASP A 195 15.27 -7.35 -24.16
C ASP A 195 13.96 -8.11 -24.06
N ILE A 196 13.92 -9.15 -23.21
CA ILE A 196 12.72 -9.96 -23.01
C ILE A 196 11.66 -9.13 -22.26
N LYS A 197 12.04 -8.48 -21.15
CA LYS A 197 11.11 -7.63 -20.40
C LYS A 197 10.58 -6.47 -21.23
N TRP A 198 11.39 -5.90 -22.12
CA TRP A 198 10.96 -4.86 -23.07
C TRP A 198 9.76 -5.33 -23.88
N ALA A 199 9.86 -6.48 -24.55
CA ALA A 199 8.78 -7.04 -25.35
C ALA A 199 7.59 -7.50 -24.49
N THR A 200 7.85 -8.06 -23.31
CA THR A 200 6.80 -8.51 -22.37
C THR A 200 5.95 -7.33 -21.89
N HIS A 201 6.56 -6.21 -21.50
CA HIS A 201 5.83 -5.02 -21.05
C HIS A 201 5.17 -4.25 -22.20
N GLU A 202 5.76 -4.28 -23.41
CA GLU A 202 5.10 -3.77 -24.63
C GLU A 202 3.82 -4.57 -24.90
N SER A 203 3.85 -5.89 -24.76
CA SER A 203 2.66 -6.73 -24.96
C SER A 203 1.55 -6.43 -23.93
N LEU A 204 1.90 -6.15 -22.68
CA LEU A 204 0.93 -5.76 -21.66
C LEU A 204 0.30 -4.39 -21.98
N ALA A 205 1.12 -3.41 -22.36
CA ALA A 205 0.64 -2.08 -22.71
C ALA A 205 -0.34 -2.11 -23.91
N ASN A 206 -0.04 -2.92 -24.93
CA ASN A 206 -0.92 -3.15 -26.06
C ASN A 206 -2.22 -3.86 -25.63
N LEU A 207 -2.12 -4.89 -24.79
CA LEU A 207 -3.30 -5.60 -24.27
C LEU A 207 -4.23 -4.64 -23.52
N CYS A 208 -3.68 -3.78 -22.64
CA CYS A 208 -4.48 -2.78 -21.92
C CYS A 208 -5.14 -1.77 -22.86
N ALA A 209 -4.45 -1.35 -23.93
CA ALA A 209 -5.00 -0.42 -24.92
C ALA A 209 -6.15 -1.04 -25.73
N GLU A 210 -6.07 -2.34 -26.02
CA GLU A 210 -7.07 -3.09 -26.79
C GLU A 210 -8.23 -3.60 -25.94
N SER A 211 -8.04 -3.71 -24.61
CA SER A 211 -9.06 -4.24 -23.70
C SER A 211 -10.35 -3.45 -23.81
N LYS A 212 -11.46 -4.19 -23.92
CA LYS A 212 -12.83 -3.64 -23.87
C LYS A 212 -13.39 -3.63 -22.46
N ILE A 213 -12.71 -4.24 -21.51
CA ILE A 213 -13.12 -4.31 -20.11
C ILE A 213 -12.88 -2.93 -19.47
N GLY A 214 -13.88 -2.38 -18.80
CA GLY A 214 -13.83 -1.03 -18.23
C GLY A 214 -13.95 0.09 -19.26
N LYS A 215 -14.38 -0.19 -20.49
CA LYS A 215 -14.77 0.84 -21.46
C LYS A 215 -16.22 1.27 -21.24
N PHE A 216 -16.45 2.55 -21.39
CA PHE A 216 -17.76 3.17 -21.40
C PHE A 216 -18.32 3.23 -22.82
N GLU A 217 -19.62 3.56 -22.96
CA GLU A 217 -20.29 3.63 -24.28
C GLU A 217 -19.65 4.65 -25.24
N ASP A 218 -18.99 5.67 -24.71
CA ASP A 218 -18.25 6.70 -25.46
C ASP A 218 -16.81 6.32 -25.81
N ASP A 219 -16.46 5.02 -25.74
CA ASP A 219 -15.11 4.48 -25.89
C ASP A 219 -14.08 4.96 -24.83
N ALA A 220 -14.50 5.74 -23.84
CA ALA A 220 -13.62 6.10 -22.73
C ALA A 220 -13.20 4.86 -21.95
N ASN A 221 -11.96 4.85 -21.47
CA ASN A 221 -11.40 3.72 -20.74
C ASN A 221 -11.16 4.10 -19.28
N MET A 222 -11.49 3.21 -18.33
CA MET A 222 -11.32 3.47 -16.90
C MET A 222 -9.89 3.89 -16.53
N HIS A 223 -8.87 3.43 -17.26
CA HIS A 223 -7.48 3.87 -17.08
C HIS A 223 -7.30 5.41 -17.14
N GLN A 224 -8.13 6.11 -17.92
CA GLN A 224 -8.09 7.57 -18.05
C GLN A 224 -8.64 8.30 -16.81
N PHE A 225 -9.31 7.58 -15.93
CA PHE A 225 -9.98 8.13 -14.74
C PHE A 225 -9.36 7.64 -13.43
N VAL A 226 -8.15 7.07 -13.49
CA VAL A 226 -7.37 6.70 -12.30
C VAL A 226 -6.11 7.54 -12.23
N SER A 227 -6.07 8.44 -11.25
CA SER A 227 -4.91 9.27 -10.92
C SER A 227 -4.99 9.69 -9.46
N THR A 228 -3.85 10.05 -8.91
CA THR A 228 -3.78 10.58 -7.55
C THR A 228 -4.62 11.86 -7.38
N ALA A 229 -4.66 12.72 -8.41
CA ALA A 229 -5.46 13.95 -8.36
C ALA A 229 -6.97 13.67 -8.29
N LEU A 230 -7.46 12.68 -9.02
CA LEU A 230 -8.87 12.26 -8.96
C LEU A 230 -9.18 11.58 -7.62
N THR A 231 -8.28 10.74 -7.11
CA THR A 231 -8.41 10.14 -5.79
C THR A 231 -8.43 11.19 -4.68
N ALA A 232 -7.63 12.26 -4.78
CA ALA A 232 -7.68 13.38 -3.84
C ALA A 232 -9.05 14.11 -3.86
N ARG A 233 -9.71 14.20 -5.02
CA ARG A 233 -11.09 14.72 -5.12
C ARG A 233 -12.10 13.76 -4.49
N ASP A 234 -11.91 12.45 -4.66
CA ASP A 234 -12.75 11.45 -3.98
C ASP A 234 -12.61 11.55 -2.46
N MET A 235 -11.40 11.81 -1.94
CA MET A 235 -11.20 12.03 -0.50
C MET A 235 -12.01 13.24 0.00
N VAL A 236 -12.14 14.32 -0.79
CA VAL A 236 -13.02 15.44 -0.45
C VAL A 236 -14.47 14.96 -0.34
N ALA A 237 -14.96 14.17 -1.30
CA ALA A 237 -16.31 13.63 -1.26
C ALA A 237 -16.54 12.69 -0.07
N ILE A 238 -15.57 11.85 0.25
CA ILE A 238 -15.63 10.93 1.39
C ILE A 238 -15.77 11.71 2.71
N VAL A 239 -14.94 12.72 2.94
CA VAL A 239 -15.03 13.50 4.20
C VAL A 239 -16.29 14.34 4.28
N ASP A 240 -16.81 14.83 3.15
CA ASP A 240 -18.11 15.52 3.10
C ASP A 240 -19.28 14.57 3.43
N ALA A 241 -19.24 13.34 2.90
CA ALA A 241 -20.26 12.33 3.19
C ALA A 241 -20.22 11.87 4.67
N LEU A 242 -19.02 11.70 5.25
CA LEU A 242 -18.84 11.39 6.67
C LEU A 242 -19.36 12.53 7.57
N GLN A 243 -19.13 13.79 7.19
CA GLN A 243 -19.66 14.94 7.91
C GLN A 243 -21.21 15.02 7.79
N ALA A 244 -21.77 14.73 6.62
CA ALA A 244 -23.21 14.72 6.41
C ALA A 244 -23.91 13.64 7.27
N GLU A 245 -23.32 12.44 7.34
CA GLU A 245 -23.78 11.35 8.23
C GLU A 245 -23.81 11.82 9.70
N GLN A 246 -22.71 12.43 10.18
CA GLN A 246 -22.62 12.93 11.55
C GLN A 246 -23.73 13.95 11.89
N LYS A 247 -24.07 14.81 10.94
CA LYS A 247 -25.11 15.84 11.11
C LYS A 247 -26.50 15.25 11.12
N SER A 248 -26.78 14.26 10.27
CA SER A 248 -28.07 13.59 10.22
C SER A 248 -28.41 12.94 11.55
N LEU A 249 -27.44 12.35 12.21
CA LEU A 249 -27.59 11.79 13.56
C LEU A 249 -27.85 12.86 14.61
N SER A 250 -27.17 14.00 14.52
CA SER A 250 -27.35 15.12 15.46
C SER A 250 -28.70 15.80 15.30
N SER A 251 -29.20 15.96 14.06
CA SER A 251 -30.49 16.58 13.77
C SER A 251 -31.70 15.71 14.17
N SER A 252 -31.60 14.41 14.04
CA SER A 252 -32.65 13.46 14.50
C SER A 252 -32.88 13.54 16.02
N ILE A 253 -31.84 13.82 16.79
CA ILE A 253 -31.89 13.98 18.25
C ILE A 253 -32.48 15.36 18.62
N GLN A 254 -32.12 16.43 17.89
CA GLN A 254 -32.65 17.78 18.15
C GLN A 254 -34.12 17.91 17.79
N SER A 255 -34.61 17.20 16.78
CA SER A 255 -36.04 17.16 16.42
C SER A 255 -36.92 16.56 17.54
N ALA A 256 -36.33 15.72 18.39
CA ALA A 256 -37.02 15.16 19.57
C ALA A 256 -37.09 16.16 20.74
N ASN A 257 -36.31 17.24 20.73
CA ASN A 257 -36.14 18.16 21.87
C ASN A 257 -36.54 19.62 21.55
N HIS A 258 -37.58 19.92 20.83
CA HIS A 258 -38.13 21.26 20.56
C HIS A 258 -37.21 22.45 20.99
N VAL A 259 -36.20 22.79 20.20
CA VAL A 259 -35.36 23.96 20.45
C VAL A 259 -35.46 24.95 19.28
N LEU A 260 -35.68 26.20 19.60
CA LEU A 260 -35.79 27.35 18.71
C LEU A 260 -34.68 27.41 17.66
N GLN A 261 -35.07 27.57 16.39
CA GLN A 261 -34.17 27.71 15.25
C GLN A 261 -33.18 28.88 15.46
N GLN A 262 -31.93 28.58 15.62
CA GLN A 262 -30.84 29.57 15.49
C GLN A 262 -30.60 29.87 13.99
N PRO A 263 -30.19 31.09 13.62
CA PRO A 263 -29.87 31.43 12.25
C PRO A 263 -28.79 30.48 11.70
N VAL A 264 -29.06 29.91 10.53
CA VAL A 264 -28.12 29.01 9.84
C VAL A 264 -26.82 29.78 9.56
N ARG A 265 -25.76 29.50 10.31
CA ARG A 265 -24.41 29.97 9.98
C ARG A 265 -23.96 29.26 8.71
N PRO A 266 -23.19 29.93 7.81
CA PRO A 266 -22.59 29.25 6.68
C PRO A 266 -21.80 28.05 7.16
N GLU A 267 -22.02 26.94 6.53
CA GLU A 267 -21.49 25.66 6.96
C GLU A 267 -19.98 25.60 6.74
N LYS A 268 -19.21 25.30 7.79
CA LYS A 268 -17.77 25.08 7.66
C LYS A 268 -17.51 23.78 6.90
N PRO A 269 -16.55 23.78 5.95
CA PRO A 269 -16.23 22.59 5.18
C PRO A 269 -15.72 21.45 6.08
N ALA A 270 -15.95 20.21 5.69
CA ALA A 270 -15.34 19.04 6.31
C ALA A 270 -13.81 19.08 6.12
N LEU A 271 -13.06 18.73 7.14
CA LEU A 271 -11.61 18.66 7.09
C LEU A 271 -11.15 17.19 7.09
N LEU A 272 -10.07 16.92 6.37
CA LEU A 272 -9.47 15.60 6.27
C LEU A 272 -8.52 15.37 7.45
N ASN A 273 -8.82 14.36 8.29
CA ASN A 273 -7.80 13.73 9.12
C ASN A 273 -7.29 12.49 8.36
N TYR A 274 -5.98 12.36 8.23
CA TYR A 274 -5.40 11.38 7.33
C TYR A 274 -4.05 10.86 7.85
N TRP A 275 -3.83 9.57 7.68
CA TRP A 275 -2.51 8.98 7.86
C TRP A 275 -2.18 8.14 6.63
N GLY A 276 -1.26 8.60 5.82
CA GLY A 276 -0.81 7.93 4.61
C GLY A 276 0.58 7.36 4.75
N TRP A 277 0.74 6.12 4.30
CA TRP A 277 2.01 5.39 4.28
C TRP A 277 2.53 5.26 2.87
N SER A 278 3.86 5.34 2.69
CA SER A 278 4.49 5.08 1.39
C SER A 278 3.93 6.01 0.28
N TYR A 279 3.43 5.47 -0.83
CA TYR A 279 2.72 6.26 -1.84
C TYR A 279 1.52 7.04 -1.26
N GLY A 280 0.90 6.58 -0.19
CA GLY A 280 -0.13 7.35 0.51
C GLY A 280 0.37 8.73 0.97
N THR A 281 1.69 8.92 1.13
CA THR A 281 2.29 10.23 1.38
C THR A 281 2.28 11.14 0.14
N TYR A 282 2.44 10.58 -1.05
CA TYR A 282 2.26 11.31 -2.31
C TYR A 282 0.80 11.74 -2.48
N LEU A 283 -0.16 10.85 -2.17
CA LEU A 283 -1.59 11.17 -2.16
C LEU A 283 -1.91 12.29 -1.16
N GLY A 284 -1.45 12.18 0.08
CA GLY A 284 -1.70 13.20 1.11
C GLY A 284 -1.01 14.53 0.81
N ASN A 285 0.18 14.52 0.23
CA ASN A 285 0.89 15.71 -0.26
C ASN A 285 0.12 16.38 -1.40
N THR A 286 -0.36 15.59 -2.37
CA THR A 286 -1.22 16.06 -3.47
C THR A 286 -2.51 16.68 -2.92
N PHE A 287 -3.18 16.02 -1.97
CA PHE A 287 -4.39 16.55 -1.33
C PHE A 287 -4.13 17.89 -0.65
N ALA A 288 -3.10 17.99 0.19
CA ALA A 288 -2.78 19.23 0.91
C ALA A 288 -2.41 20.38 -0.04
N SER A 289 -1.83 20.06 -1.19
CA SER A 289 -1.49 21.05 -2.23
C SER A 289 -2.70 21.50 -3.05
N MET A 290 -3.62 20.57 -3.38
CA MET A 290 -4.83 20.88 -4.16
C MET A 290 -5.93 21.52 -3.32
N PHE A 291 -6.05 21.12 -2.04
CA PHE A 291 -7.16 21.48 -1.15
C PHE A 291 -6.67 21.95 0.23
N PRO A 292 -5.82 22.98 0.32
CA PRO A 292 -5.27 23.42 1.59
C PRO A 292 -6.34 23.81 2.62
N ASN A 293 -7.48 24.37 2.18
CA ASN A 293 -8.62 24.69 3.04
C ASN A 293 -9.43 23.47 3.52
N ARG A 294 -9.07 22.27 3.09
CA ARG A 294 -9.68 20.99 3.50
C ARG A 294 -8.75 20.16 4.39
N VAL A 295 -7.54 20.64 4.62
CA VAL A 295 -6.57 20.01 5.54
C VAL A 295 -7.11 20.08 6.96
N GLY A 296 -7.11 18.95 7.66
CA GLY A 296 -7.35 18.82 9.09
C GLY A 296 -6.04 18.47 9.81
N ARG A 297 -5.88 17.18 10.13
CA ARG A 297 -4.65 16.63 10.72
C ARG A 297 -4.12 15.54 9.81
N ILE A 298 -3.04 15.82 9.10
CA ILE A 298 -2.47 14.94 8.09
C ILE A 298 -1.08 14.49 8.53
N ILE A 299 -0.89 13.17 8.61
CA ILE A 299 0.39 12.50 8.85
C ILE A 299 0.84 11.83 7.55
N LEU A 300 2.09 12.07 7.17
CA LEU A 300 2.74 11.49 6.00
C LEU A 300 3.96 10.69 6.48
N ASP A 301 3.87 9.36 6.43
CA ASP A 301 4.82 8.43 7.03
C ASP A 301 5.48 7.54 5.97
N GLY A 302 6.81 7.54 5.92
CA GLY A 302 7.54 6.88 4.84
C GLY A 302 7.39 7.62 3.51
N ASN A 303 8.06 8.75 3.37
CA ASN A 303 7.73 9.77 2.38
C ASN A 303 8.32 9.50 1.00
N VAL A 304 7.47 9.49 -0.01
CA VAL A 304 7.85 9.53 -1.42
C VAL A 304 8.37 10.93 -1.78
N ASP A 305 9.39 11.03 -2.61
CA ASP A 305 9.78 12.28 -3.26
C ASP A 305 8.77 12.58 -4.38
N PRO A 306 7.93 13.62 -4.26
CA PRO A 306 6.86 13.87 -5.21
C PRO A 306 7.37 14.34 -6.58
N ILE A 307 8.55 14.94 -6.63
CA ILE A 307 9.15 15.39 -7.90
C ILE A 307 9.69 14.19 -8.67
N ASP A 308 10.45 13.31 -7.98
CA ASP A 308 10.97 12.08 -8.57
C ASP A 308 9.84 11.14 -9.02
N TYR A 309 8.78 11.00 -8.20
CA TYR A 309 7.59 10.22 -8.55
C TYR A 309 6.89 10.77 -9.81
N THR A 310 6.60 12.08 -9.84
CA THR A 310 5.94 12.74 -10.99
C THR A 310 6.78 12.65 -12.27
N ALA A 311 8.11 12.69 -12.14
CA ALA A 311 9.02 12.47 -13.27
C ALA A 311 9.08 11.00 -13.74
N THR A 312 8.36 10.07 -13.10
CA THR A 312 8.50 8.62 -13.27
C THR A 312 9.95 8.18 -13.08
N GLY A 313 10.65 8.86 -12.18
CA GLY A 313 12.07 8.66 -11.92
C GLY A 313 12.34 7.43 -11.08
N TRP A 314 11.79 7.40 -9.89
CA TRP A 314 11.98 6.36 -8.85
C TRP A 314 13.46 6.12 -8.52
N LEU A 315 14.25 7.21 -8.61
CA LEU A 315 15.72 7.18 -8.46
C LEU A 315 16.16 7.62 -7.06
N SER A 316 15.25 8.21 -6.27
CA SER A 316 15.57 8.73 -4.93
C SER A 316 15.26 7.74 -3.80
N ASN A 317 14.77 6.56 -4.10
CA ASN A 317 14.15 5.66 -3.12
C ASN A 317 15.15 4.84 -2.29
N LEU A 318 16.25 4.37 -2.88
CA LEU A 318 17.10 3.33 -2.26
C LEU A 318 18.27 3.86 -1.44
N TYR A 319 18.35 5.16 -1.19
CA TYR A 319 19.52 5.77 -0.52
C TYR A 319 19.82 5.19 0.87
N ASP A 320 18.81 4.74 1.60
CA ASP A 320 18.98 4.18 2.94
C ASP A 320 18.80 2.64 2.98
N ASN A 321 18.62 1.99 1.81
CA ASN A 321 18.43 0.54 1.71
C ASN A 321 19.62 -0.24 2.30
N ASN A 322 20.85 0.16 1.99
CA ASN A 322 22.03 -0.48 2.54
C ASN A 322 22.19 -0.28 4.06
N LYS A 323 21.67 0.84 4.61
CA LYS A 323 21.61 1.04 6.07
C LYS A 323 20.65 0.05 6.71
N ASN A 324 19.51 -0.21 6.05
CA ASN A 324 18.54 -1.20 6.52
C ASN A 324 19.19 -2.59 6.60
N LEU A 325 19.89 -3.00 5.56
CA LEU A 325 20.61 -4.28 5.56
C LEU A 325 21.71 -4.32 6.63
N HIS A 326 22.42 -3.21 6.88
CA HIS A 326 23.40 -3.12 7.96
C HIS A 326 22.74 -3.32 9.34
N TRP A 327 21.52 -2.79 9.55
CA TRP A 327 20.74 -3.04 10.75
C TRP A 327 20.40 -4.53 10.95
N PHE A 328 20.17 -5.29 9.88
CA PHE A 328 19.99 -6.75 9.96
C PHE A 328 21.23 -7.41 10.56
N TYR A 329 22.42 -7.09 10.06
CA TYR A 329 23.67 -7.66 10.60
C TYR A 329 23.92 -7.20 12.03
N TYR A 330 23.70 -5.94 12.31
CA TYR A 330 23.87 -5.38 13.65
C TYR A 330 22.97 -6.08 14.67
N SER A 331 21.68 -6.19 14.38
CA SER A 331 20.71 -6.81 15.29
C SER A 331 20.95 -8.32 15.44
N CYS A 332 21.27 -9.03 14.36
CA CYS A 332 21.63 -10.45 14.40
C CYS A 332 22.90 -10.70 15.23
N PHE A 333 23.93 -9.89 15.09
CA PHE A 333 25.16 -10.01 15.86
C PHE A 333 24.89 -9.83 17.36
N HIS A 334 24.12 -8.81 17.75
CA HIS A 334 23.79 -8.57 19.15
C HIS A 334 22.82 -9.59 19.74
N ALA A 335 21.97 -10.20 18.90
CA ALA A 335 21.11 -11.31 19.33
C ALA A 335 21.91 -12.62 19.56
N GLY A 336 23.07 -12.74 18.96
CA GLY A 336 23.92 -13.93 19.08
C GLY A 336 23.17 -15.19 18.66
N LYS A 337 23.15 -16.22 19.48
CA LYS A 337 22.51 -17.52 19.20
C LYS A 337 20.99 -17.46 18.94
N LYS A 338 20.32 -16.36 19.26
CA LYS A 338 18.89 -16.20 18.90
C LYS A 338 18.73 -15.95 17.38
N CYS A 339 19.74 -15.40 16.72
CA CYS A 339 19.75 -15.26 15.28
C CYS A 339 20.30 -16.55 14.63
N ALA A 340 19.50 -17.20 13.81
CA ALA A 340 19.91 -18.45 13.14
C ALA A 340 21.12 -18.29 12.22
N PHE A 341 21.38 -17.09 11.72
CA PHE A 341 22.51 -16.77 10.85
C PHE A 341 23.83 -16.55 11.62
N PHE A 342 23.77 -16.40 12.96
CA PHE A 342 24.93 -16.31 13.83
C PHE A 342 25.46 -17.70 14.17
N ASP A 343 26.77 -17.93 14.03
CA ASP A 343 27.42 -19.19 14.37
C ASP A 343 28.70 -18.99 15.22
N SER A 344 29.38 -20.08 15.58
CA SER A 344 30.59 -20.04 16.40
C SER A 344 31.78 -19.31 15.75
N ASN A 345 31.74 -19.11 14.45
CA ASN A 345 32.79 -18.41 13.69
C ASN A 345 32.53 -16.91 13.55
N THR A 346 31.33 -16.45 14.00
CA THR A 346 30.93 -15.06 13.93
C THR A 346 31.55 -14.28 15.07
N THR A 347 32.56 -13.48 14.79
CA THR A 347 33.30 -12.66 15.77
C THR A 347 33.08 -11.16 15.59
N SER A 348 32.51 -10.76 14.44
CA SER A 348 32.25 -9.37 14.07
C SER A 348 31.05 -9.25 13.15
N LEU A 349 30.52 -8.04 13.02
CA LEU A 349 29.49 -7.71 12.01
C LEU A 349 29.94 -8.07 10.60
N SER A 350 31.21 -7.77 10.30
CA SER A 350 31.81 -8.05 8.99
C SER A 350 31.80 -9.53 8.62
N ASP A 351 31.80 -10.44 9.60
CA ASP A 351 31.73 -11.88 9.32
C ASP A 351 30.32 -12.25 8.80
N LEU A 352 29.25 -11.66 9.36
CA LEU A 352 27.89 -11.83 8.85
C LEU A 352 27.72 -11.23 7.44
N GLU A 353 28.28 -10.04 7.20
CA GLU A 353 28.25 -9.41 5.88
C GLU A 353 28.96 -10.27 4.84
N LYS A 354 30.16 -10.74 5.13
CA LYS A 354 30.92 -11.65 4.24
C LYS A 354 30.18 -12.96 3.99
N LYS A 355 29.56 -13.52 5.04
CA LYS A 355 28.79 -14.76 4.97
C LYS A 355 27.61 -14.60 4.01
N MET A 356 26.84 -13.51 4.12
CA MET A 356 25.72 -13.21 3.21
C MET A 356 26.21 -12.96 1.79
N HIS A 357 27.26 -12.16 1.62
CA HIS A 357 27.85 -11.89 0.32
C HIS A 357 28.34 -13.17 -0.38
N THR A 358 28.97 -14.08 0.38
CA THR A 358 29.41 -15.40 -0.14
C THR A 358 28.21 -16.24 -0.58
N LEU A 359 27.12 -16.27 0.21
CA LEU A 359 25.89 -16.96 -0.14
C LEU A 359 25.30 -16.41 -1.45
N LEU A 360 25.14 -15.10 -1.53
CA LEU A 360 24.54 -14.43 -2.69
C LEU A 360 25.36 -14.64 -3.96
N ASN A 361 26.71 -14.54 -3.87
CA ASN A 361 27.60 -14.82 -5.00
C ASN A 361 27.55 -16.29 -5.44
N ARG A 362 27.43 -17.21 -4.47
CA ARG A 362 27.24 -18.62 -4.79
C ARG A 362 25.96 -18.85 -5.59
N LEU A 363 24.83 -18.29 -5.12
CA LEU A 363 23.53 -18.44 -5.80
C LEU A 363 23.53 -17.81 -7.20
N ARG A 364 24.26 -16.70 -7.39
CA ARG A 364 24.38 -16.03 -8.69
C ARG A 364 25.10 -16.92 -9.72
N ASN A 365 26.18 -17.59 -9.30
CA ASN A 365 26.99 -18.39 -10.18
C ASN A 365 26.52 -19.85 -10.28
N ASN A 366 25.91 -20.37 -9.21
CA ASN A 366 25.47 -21.75 -9.08
C ASN A 366 24.11 -21.79 -8.34
N PRO A 367 23.00 -21.59 -9.05
CA PRO A 367 21.66 -21.73 -8.46
C PRO A 367 21.48 -23.10 -7.81
N LEU A 368 20.78 -23.15 -6.68
CA LEU A 368 20.56 -24.39 -5.94
C LEU A 368 19.34 -25.12 -6.48
N ALA A 369 19.56 -26.33 -7.00
CA ALA A 369 18.46 -27.23 -7.38
C ALA A 369 17.82 -27.83 -6.13
N VAL A 370 16.49 -27.78 -6.05
CA VAL A 370 15.71 -28.29 -4.91
C VAL A 370 14.61 -29.23 -5.39
N ALA A 371 14.57 -30.41 -4.80
CA ALA A 371 13.46 -31.34 -4.97
C ALA A 371 12.75 -31.51 -3.63
N HIS A 372 11.47 -31.20 -3.55
CA HIS A 372 10.69 -31.27 -2.31
C HIS A 372 9.22 -31.54 -2.60
N ASN A 373 8.65 -32.53 -1.91
CA ASN A 373 7.21 -32.88 -1.98
C ASN A 373 6.65 -32.98 -3.41
N GLY A 374 7.37 -33.72 -4.30
CA GLY A 374 6.94 -33.93 -5.68
C GLY A 374 7.13 -32.73 -6.62
N SER A 375 7.84 -31.70 -6.17
CA SER A 375 8.18 -30.51 -6.95
C SER A 375 9.69 -30.43 -7.20
N ALA A 376 10.07 -29.96 -8.37
CA ALA A 376 11.45 -29.62 -8.74
C ALA A 376 11.55 -28.11 -8.96
N ASP A 377 12.47 -27.47 -8.25
CA ASP A 377 12.61 -26.02 -8.21
C ASP A 377 14.07 -25.57 -8.23
N LEU A 378 14.28 -24.30 -8.44
CA LEU A 378 15.56 -23.62 -8.35
C LEU A 378 15.49 -22.50 -7.31
N VAL A 379 16.59 -22.32 -6.57
CA VAL A 379 16.81 -21.10 -5.77
C VAL A 379 17.92 -20.31 -6.42
N THR A 380 17.59 -19.11 -6.85
CA THR A 380 18.48 -18.18 -7.54
C THR A 380 18.96 -17.06 -6.62
N TYR A 381 19.89 -16.25 -7.11
CA TYR A 381 20.24 -14.99 -6.47
C TYR A 381 19.02 -14.06 -6.29
N ASP A 382 18.21 -13.93 -7.34
CA ASP A 382 17.07 -13.03 -7.34
C ASP A 382 16.02 -13.43 -6.29
N ASP A 383 15.82 -14.73 -6.06
CA ASP A 383 14.91 -15.23 -5.02
C ASP A 383 15.34 -14.77 -3.62
N MET A 384 16.64 -14.92 -3.32
CA MET A 384 17.18 -14.51 -2.02
C MET A 384 17.25 -12.98 -1.90
N ALA A 385 17.60 -12.26 -2.96
CA ALA A 385 17.62 -10.80 -2.98
C ALA A 385 16.22 -10.21 -2.77
N ASN A 386 15.21 -10.78 -3.42
CA ASN A 386 13.81 -10.39 -3.25
C ASN A 386 13.29 -10.68 -1.84
N LEU A 387 13.66 -11.83 -1.25
CA LEU A 387 13.32 -12.14 0.14
C LEU A 387 13.94 -11.12 1.11
N ILE A 388 15.22 -10.79 0.94
CA ILE A 388 15.90 -9.79 1.78
C ILE A 388 15.23 -8.41 1.61
N HIS A 389 14.94 -8.00 0.37
CA HIS A 389 14.31 -6.72 0.08
C HIS A 389 12.89 -6.65 0.66
N GLY A 390 12.06 -7.67 0.45
CA GLY A 390 10.72 -7.74 1.02
C GLY A 390 10.71 -7.70 2.55
N ALA A 391 11.61 -8.45 3.18
CA ALA A 391 11.74 -8.49 4.64
C ALA A 391 12.23 -7.16 5.23
N ALA A 392 12.92 -6.33 4.44
CA ALA A 392 13.41 -5.02 4.86
C ALA A 392 12.29 -4.03 5.18
N TYR A 393 11.06 -4.27 4.71
CA TYR A 393 9.89 -3.45 5.01
C TYR A 393 9.44 -3.61 6.47
N ALA A 394 9.44 -4.83 7.00
CA ALA A 394 8.99 -5.13 8.36
C ALA A 394 9.99 -6.04 9.09
N PRO A 395 11.16 -5.49 9.48
CA PRO A 395 12.30 -6.22 10.04
C PRO A 395 11.96 -7.10 11.23
N ARG A 396 11.13 -6.57 12.14
CA ARG A 396 10.73 -7.25 13.39
C ARG A 396 10.10 -8.62 13.12
N TYR A 397 9.42 -8.74 11.99
CA TYR A 397 8.63 -9.93 11.68
C TYR A 397 9.36 -10.89 10.74
N PHE A 398 10.14 -10.37 9.82
CA PHE A 398 10.68 -11.19 8.73
C PHE A 398 12.19 -11.42 8.78
N TRP A 399 12.96 -10.63 9.53
CA TRP A 399 14.40 -10.89 9.63
C TRP A 399 14.77 -12.22 10.29
N PRO A 400 14.02 -12.74 11.29
CA PRO A 400 14.24 -14.10 11.79
C PRO A 400 14.13 -15.16 10.68
N ASP A 401 13.14 -15.01 9.77
CA ASP A 401 12.96 -15.92 8.65
C ASP A 401 14.09 -15.79 7.62
N VAL A 402 14.50 -14.56 7.30
CA VAL A 402 15.66 -14.30 6.42
C VAL A 402 16.92 -14.97 6.99
N ALA A 403 17.17 -14.85 8.28
CA ALA A 403 18.31 -15.46 8.95
C ALA A 403 18.27 -17.00 8.87
N GLN A 404 17.10 -17.59 9.10
CA GLN A 404 16.90 -19.03 8.99
C GLN A 404 17.08 -19.52 7.55
N VAL A 405 16.46 -18.87 6.58
CA VAL A 405 16.59 -19.22 5.16
C VAL A 405 18.04 -19.09 4.70
N ALA A 406 18.73 -18.00 5.07
CA ALA A 406 20.13 -17.82 4.70
C ALA A 406 21.03 -18.93 5.29
N GLN A 407 20.78 -19.34 6.53
CA GLN A 407 21.51 -20.44 7.16
C GLN A 407 21.18 -21.79 6.51
N ASP A 408 19.92 -22.04 6.17
CA ASP A 408 19.49 -23.26 5.46
C ASP A 408 20.18 -23.35 4.09
N LEU A 409 20.20 -22.27 3.34
CA LEU A 409 20.87 -22.19 2.05
C LEU A 409 22.37 -22.46 2.15
N LEU A 410 23.05 -21.94 3.16
CA LEU A 410 24.47 -22.25 3.40
C LEU A 410 24.69 -23.75 3.60
N ASN A 411 23.73 -24.45 4.17
CA ASN A 411 23.73 -25.90 4.35
C ASN A 411 23.21 -26.67 3.12
N ASN A 412 23.06 -26.01 1.96
CA ASN A 412 22.48 -26.56 0.73
C ASN A 412 21.02 -27.04 0.88
N ASN A 413 20.29 -26.48 1.83
CA ASN A 413 18.85 -26.75 2.02
C ASN A 413 18.03 -25.57 1.51
N GLY A 414 17.36 -25.74 0.36
CA GLY A 414 16.49 -24.72 -0.24
C GLY A 414 14.99 -24.88 0.13
N THR A 415 14.66 -25.82 1.00
CA THR A 415 13.24 -26.14 1.29
C THR A 415 12.46 -24.96 1.87
N SER A 416 13.07 -24.19 2.77
CA SER A 416 12.40 -23.06 3.44
C SER A 416 12.08 -21.93 2.47
N ILE A 417 13.01 -21.54 1.62
CA ILE A 417 12.78 -20.49 0.62
C ILE A 417 11.80 -20.95 -0.46
N ILE A 418 11.84 -22.21 -0.91
CA ILE A 418 10.87 -22.73 -1.88
C ILE A 418 9.45 -22.72 -1.29
N LYS A 419 9.27 -23.08 -0.03
CA LYS A 419 7.96 -22.94 0.64
C LYS A 419 7.48 -21.50 0.66
N TYR A 420 8.36 -20.56 0.97
CA TYR A 420 8.05 -19.13 0.93
C TYR A 420 7.67 -18.69 -0.48
N LEU A 421 8.47 -19.00 -1.50
CA LEU A 421 8.21 -18.63 -2.88
C LEU A 421 6.89 -19.23 -3.39
N LYS A 422 6.60 -20.47 -3.05
CA LYS A 422 5.32 -21.10 -3.41
C LYS A 422 4.13 -20.48 -2.70
N SER A 423 4.29 -20.01 -1.47
CA SER A 423 3.22 -19.26 -0.81
C SER A 423 2.89 -17.93 -1.51
N LEU A 424 3.84 -17.37 -2.26
CA LEU A 424 3.65 -16.18 -3.08
C LEU A 424 3.11 -16.47 -4.49
N GLN A 425 3.20 -17.72 -4.97
CA GLN A 425 3.09 -18.04 -6.40
C GLN A 425 2.02 -19.07 -6.75
N ILE A 426 1.27 -19.62 -5.79
CA ILE A 426 0.34 -20.69 -6.14
C ILE A 426 -0.74 -20.15 -7.07
N PRO A 427 -0.72 -20.52 -8.40
CA PRO A 427 -1.90 -20.36 -9.21
C PRO A 427 -2.96 -21.28 -8.59
N GLN A 428 -4.11 -20.74 -8.26
CA GLN A 428 -5.27 -21.58 -8.06
C GLN A 428 -5.45 -22.33 -9.38
N SER A 429 -5.33 -23.66 -9.34
CA SER A 429 -5.79 -24.48 -10.47
C SER A 429 -7.19 -23.99 -10.84
N PRO A 430 -7.48 -23.71 -12.11
CA PRO A 430 -8.82 -23.32 -12.49
C PRO A 430 -9.74 -24.39 -11.92
N ASN A 431 -10.62 -23.97 -11.01
CA ASN A 431 -11.62 -24.89 -10.46
C ASN A 431 -12.49 -25.23 -11.68
N THR A 432 -12.28 -26.43 -12.24
CA THR A 432 -12.95 -26.89 -13.46
C THR A 432 -14.47 -26.94 -13.33
N ASN A 433 -14.99 -26.56 -12.16
CA ASN A 433 -16.41 -26.53 -11.83
C ASN A 433 -16.99 -25.11 -11.70
N THR A 434 -16.24 -24.04 -11.88
CA THR A 434 -16.83 -22.71 -12.05
C THR A 434 -17.10 -22.49 -13.53
N PRO A 435 -18.37 -22.32 -13.94
CA PRO A 435 -18.68 -21.98 -15.33
C PRO A 435 -18.09 -20.59 -15.61
N THR A 436 -17.07 -20.52 -16.45
CA THR A 436 -16.64 -19.29 -17.08
C THR A 436 -17.62 -18.96 -18.19
N SER A 437 -18.87 -18.70 -17.83
CA SER A 437 -19.83 -18.15 -18.78
C SER A 437 -19.59 -16.64 -18.87
N PRO A 438 -19.50 -16.07 -20.07
CA PRO A 438 -19.54 -14.63 -20.26
C PRO A 438 -20.79 -13.95 -19.65
N ASP A 439 -21.81 -14.74 -19.32
CA ASP A 439 -23.09 -14.28 -18.78
C ASP A 439 -23.11 -14.17 -17.24
N ASP A 440 -22.07 -14.60 -16.53
CA ASP A 440 -21.97 -14.44 -15.07
C ASP A 440 -21.49 -13.06 -14.61
N HIS A 441 -21.33 -12.11 -15.52
CA HIS A 441 -21.07 -10.72 -15.19
C HIS A 441 -22.34 -10.09 -14.61
N LYS A 442 -22.47 -10.09 -13.29
CA LYS A 442 -23.47 -9.28 -12.61
C LYS A 442 -23.21 -7.83 -12.96
N SER A 443 -24.12 -7.22 -13.69
CA SER A 443 -24.10 -5.81 -14.04
C SER A 443 -24.77 -5.00 -12.94
N LEU A 444 -24.15 -3.88 -12.55
CA LEU A 444 -24.75 -2.91 -11.67
C LEU A 444 -25.67 -2.02 -12.50
N VAL A 445 -26.96 -1.94 -12.15
CA VAL A 445 -27.91 -1.04 -12.81
C VAL A 445 -27.99 0.25 -11.99
N LEU A 446 -27.47 1.35 -12.54
CA LEU A 446 -27.60 2.70 -12.00
C LEU A 446 -28.44 3.53 -12.97
N ASN A 447 -29.54 4.10 -12.52
CA ASN A 447 -30.42 4.96 -13.33
C ASN A 447 -30.90 4.33 -14.67
N ASN A 448 -31.17 3.02 -14.71
CA ASN A 448 -31.44 2.20 -15.88
C ASN A 448 -30.21 1.89 -16.78
N GLU A 449 -29.01 2.24 -16.40
CA GLU A 449 -27.79 1.87 -17.10
C GLU A 449 -27.09 0.71 -16.40
N THR A 450 -26.65 -0.25 -17.20
CA THR A 450 -25.96 -1.44 -16.72
C THR A 450 -24.45 -1.18 -16.73
N LEU A 451 -23.83 -0.98 -15.57
CA LEU A 451 -22.39 -0.89 -15.47
C LEU A 451 -21.79 -2.31 -15.45
N PRO A 452 -20.77 -2.60 -16.26
CA PRO A 452 -20.11 -3.89 -16.20
C PRO A 452 -19.47 -4.09 -14.83
N TYR A 453 -19.88 -5.13 -14.13
CA TYR A 453 -19.24 -5.57 -12.89
C TYR A 453 -18.05 -6.45 -13.26
N PRO A 454 -16.82 -6.11 -12.89
CA PRO A 454 -15.71 -7.02 -13.13
C PRO A 454 -15.93 -8.31 -12.30
N PRO A 455 -15.53 -9.47 -12.82
CA PRO A 455 -15.47 -10.68 -12.01
C PRO A 455 -14.64 -10.42 -10.75
N ASP A 456 -14.80 -11.23 -9.70
CA ASP A 456 -14.08 -11.15 -8.41
C ASP A 456 -12.56 -10.98 -8.62
N TYR A 457 -12.15 -9.75 -8.85
CA TYR A 457 -10.83 -9.41 -9.33
C TYR A 457 -10.13 -8.42 -8.39
N SER A 458 -9.02 -8.85 -7.86
CA SER A 458 -8.08 -7.97 -7.20
C SER A 458 -7.26 -7.21 -8.24
N GLY A 459 -7.66 -6.01 -8.61
CA GLY A 459 -6.99 -5.13 -9.58
C GLY A 459 -5.59 -4.66 -9.22
N GLY A 460 -4.84 -5.46 -8.44
CA GLY A 460 -3.56 -5.06 -7.89
C GLY A 460 -2.55 -4.59 -8.94
N LEU A 461 -2.27 -5.40 -9.96
CA LEU A 461 -1.24 -5.08 -10.97
C LEU A 461 -1.67 -3.93 -11.88
N GLU A 462 -2.81 -4.08 -12.55
CA GLU A 462 -3.28 -3.12 -13.53
C GLU A 462 -3.67 -1.79 -12.87
N GLY A 463 -4.25 -1.84 -11.67
CA GLY A 463 -4.53 -0.65 -10.87
C GLY A 463 -3.26 0.11 -10.52
N ALA A 464 -2.24 -0.59 -10.00
CA ALA A 464 -0.95 -0.01 -9.65
C ALA A 464 -0.25 0.62 -10.87
N ILE A 465 -0.19 -0.11 -12.00
CA ILE A 465 0.42 0.38 -13.24
C ILE A 465 -0.33 1.61 -13.74
N SER A 466 -1.66 1.57 -13.76
CA SER A 466 -2.48 2.68 -14.28
C SER A 466 -2.30 3.96 -13.48
N ILE A 467 -2.27 3.87 -12.15
CA ILE A 467 -2.02 5.01 -11.27
C ILE A 467 -0.59 5.54 -11.51
N LEU A 468 0.41 4.66 -11.42
CA LEU A 468 1.81 5.02 -11.59
C LEU A 468 2.08 5.69 -12.93
N CYS A 469 1.66 5.06 -14.03
CA CYS A 469 1.90 5.55 -15.38
C CYS A 469 0.97 6.70 -15.77
N GLY A 470 -0.19 6.80 -15.11
CA GLY A 470 -1.14 7.90 -15.26
C GLY A 470 -0.63 9.19 -14.61
N ASP A 471 -0.13 9.11 -13.38
CA ASP A 471 0.38 10.27 -12.63
C ASP A 471 1.71 10.79 -13.18
N GLY A 472 2.64 9.88 -13.47
CA GLY A 472 4.00 10.20 -13.84
C GLY A 472 4.15 10.75 -15.27
N GLU A 473 5.29 11.29 -15.63
CA GLU A 473 5.60 11.68 -17.02
C GLU A 473 5.77 10.44 -17.91
N SER A 474 5.54 10.61 -19.22
CA SER A 474 5.70 9.53 -20.19
C SER A 474 7.17 9.13 -20.31
N LEU A 475 7.43 7.84 -20.31
CA LEU A 475 8.76 7.26 -20.60
C LEU A 475 8.90 6.82 -22.07
N ASN A 476 7.86 7.00 -22.88
CA ASN A 476 7.92 6.72 -24.31
C ASN A 476 9.04 7.55 -24.95
N GLY A 477 9.99 6.89 -25.58
CA GLY A 477 11.17 7.54 -26.16
C GLY A 477 12.47 7.27 -25.40
N LEU A 478 12.41 6.72 -24.17
CA LEU A 478 13.62 6.18 -23.55
C LEU A 478 14.07 4.93 -24.29
N THR A 479 15.38 4.83 -24.49
CA THR A 479 16.01 3.70 -25.16
C THR A 479 16.43 2.63 -24.15
N LYS A 480 16.74 1.43 -24.62
CA LYS A 480 17.35 0.39 -23.78
C LYS A 480 18.69 0.84 -23.16
N HIS A 481 19.39 1.77 -23.81
CA HIS A 481 20.62 2.36 -23.25
C HIS A 481 20.30 3.22 -22.01
N ASP A 482 19.27 4.05 -22.08
CA ASP A 482 18.83 4.87 -20.93
C ASP A 482 18.40 4.00 -19.76
N TRP A 483 17.73 2.87 -20.04
CA TRP A 483 17.36 1.90 -18.99
C TRP A 483 18.55 1.20 -18.36
N LYS A 484 19.60 0.89 -19.12
CA LYS A 484 20.86 0.39 -18.56
C LYS A 484 21.51 1.40 -17.61
N GLN A 485 21.43 2.69 -17.93
CA GLN A 485 21.95 3.75 -17.04
C GLN A 485 21.10 3.87 -15.76
N ARG A 486 19.77 3.90 -15.87
CA ARG A 486 18.86 3.91 -14.71
C ARG A 486 19.08 2.69 -13.79
N PHE A 487 19.15 1.52 -14.38
CA PHE A 487 19.48 0.30 -13.64
C PHE A 487 20.84 0.41 -12.91
N SER A 488 21.87 0.87 -13.60
CA SER A 488 23.20 1.05 -12.99
C SER A 488 23.15 2.03 -11.82
N GLN A 489 22.42 3.13 -11.94
CA GLN A 489 22.24 4.11 -10.87
C GLN A 489 21.57 3.51 -9.63
N LEU A 490 20.50 2.74 -9.80
CA LEU A 490 19.77 2.10 -8.70
C LEU A 490 20.59 0.95 -8.09
N ASN A 491 21.26 0.16 -8.93
CA ASN A 491 22.13 -0.93 -8.48
C ASN A 491 23.33 -0.41 -7.66
N ASN A 492 23.82 0.80 -7.97
CA ASN A 492 24.86 1.45 -7.17
C ASN A 492 24.34 1.93 -5.80
N GLN A 493 23.05 2.24 -5.66
CA GLN A 493 22.45 2.55 -4.37
C GLN A 493 22.25 1.28 -3.55
N SER A 494 21.77 0.20 -4.17
CA SER A 494 21.61 -1.11 -3.55
C SER A 494 21.70 -2.23 -4.59
N ALA A 495 22.68 -3.09 -4.47
CA ALA A 495 22.82 -4.26 -5.35
C ALA A 495 21.69 -5.30 -5.13
N ILE A 496 21.05 -5.28 -3.97
CA ILE A 496 19.93 -6.18 -3.62
C ILE A 496 18.60 -5.63 -4.15
N ALA A 497 18.30 -4.38 -3.85
CA ALA A 497 17.00 -3.80 -4.18
C ALA A 497 16.98 -3.11 -5.56
N GLY A 498 18.12 -2.63 -6.07
CA GLY A 498 18.22 -1.86 -7.30
C GLY A 498 17.62 -2.54 -8.52
N PRO A 499 17.93 -3.84 -8.78
CA PRO A 499 17.34 -4.56 -9.89
C PRO A 499 15.82 -4.63 -9.85
N PHE A 500 15.26 -4.92 -8.69
CA PHE A 500 13.82 -4.93 -8.46
C PHE A 500 13.21 -3.52 -8.63
N TRP A 501 13.84 -2.51 -8.01
CA TRP A 501 13.33 -1.13 -8.02
C TRP A 501 13.32 -0.52 -9.41
N ALA A 502 14.29 -0.87 -10.25
CA ALA A 502 14.33 -0.43 -11.65
C ALA A 502 13.16 -0.97 -12.49
N ALA A 503 12.61 -2.12 -12.12
CA ALA A 503 11.46 -2.71 -12.83
C ALA A 503 10.14 -1.94 -12.59
N ILE A 504 10.03 -1.16 -11.51
CA ILE A 504 8.80 -0.42 -11.18
C ILE A 504 8.45 0.62 -12.25
N PRO A 505 9.28 1.65 -12.51
CA PRO A 505 8.98 2.60 -13.57
C PRO A 505 9.08 1.97 -14.97
N PHE A 506 9.78 0.84 -15.12
CA PHE A 506 9.88 0.13 -16.39
C PHE A 506 8.51 -0.33 -16.92
N MET A 507 7.56 -0.62 -16.04
CA MET A 507 6.18 -0.94 -16.41
C MET A 507 5.51 0.18 -17.24
N CYS A 508 5.96 1.42 -17.09
CA CYS A 508 5.42 2.58 -17.81
C CYS A 508 6.12 2.86 -19.17
N GLN A 509 7.18 2.11 -19.53
CA GLN A 509 7.97 2.36 -20.73
C GLN A 509 7.14 2.40 -22.02
N HIS A 510 6.14 1.53 -22.11
CA HIS A 510 5.29 1.41 -23.29
C HIS A 510 3.85 1.89 -23.03
N TRP A 511 3.58 2.53 -21.88
CA TRP A 511 2.22 2.90 -21.51
C TRP A 511 1.65 3.93 -22.49
N PRO A 512 0.57 3.62 -23.23
CA PRO A 512 0.09 4.47 -24.31
C PRO A 512 -0.61 5.73 -23.76
N SER A 513 -0.51 6.81 -24.53
CA SER A 513 -1.15 8.09 -24.18
C SER A 513 -2.68 7.98 -24.09
N SER A 514 -3.28 7.05 -24.84
CA SER A 514 -4.74 6.79 -24.81
C SER A 514 -5.25 6.23 -23.49
N LEU A 515 -4.38 5.70 -22.65
CA LEU A 515 -4.74 5.20 -21.32
C LEU A 515 -4.40 6.19 -20.20
N ARG A 516 -3.77 7.30 -20.52
CA ARG A 516 -3.37 8.29 -19.51
C ARG A 516 -4.52 9.25 -19.20
N PRO A 517 -4.68 9.64 -17.94
CA PRO A 517 -5.62 10.70 -17.58
C PRO A 517 -5.29 12.00 -18.34
N ALA A 518 -6.34 12.75 -18.66
CA ALA A 518 -6.17 14.09 -19.22
C ALA A 518 -5.40 14.99 -18.24
N ASP A 519 -4.70 16.02 -18.77
CA ASP A 519 -3.83 16.86 -17.93
C ASP A 519 -4.58 17.54 -16.77
N GLN A 520 -5.85 17.93 -16.94
CA GLN A 520 -6.68 18.50 -15.87
C GLN A 520 -7.03 17.50 -14.75
N ASN A 521 -6.88 16.20 -15.02
CA ASN A 521 -7.10 15.10 -14.09
C ASN A 521 -5.79 14.60 -13.47
N ARG A 522 -4.68 15.31 -13.68
CA ARG A 522 -3.36 15.05 -13.12
C ARG A 522 -2.90 16.23 -12.27
N PHE A 523 -2.05 15.98 -11.29
CA PHE A 523 -1.42 17.02 -10.49
C PHE A 523 0.11 16.91 -10.62
N LYS A 524 0.72 17.93 -11.19
CA LYS A 524 2.17 17.98 -11.45
C LYS A 524 2.91 18.91 -10.48
N GLY A 525 2.21 19.36 -9.43
CA GLY A 525 2.74 20.36 -8.51
C GLY A 525 2.27 21.80 -8.78
N PRO A 526 2.75 22.75 -8.02
CA PRO A 526 3.74 22.59 -6.96
C PRO A 526 3.19 21.85 -5.74
N PHE A 527 4.00 20.94 -5.17
CA PHE A 527 3.66 20.20 -3.95
C PHE A 527 4.02 21.06 -2.73
N GLN A 528 3.10 21.92 -2.34
CA GLN A 528 3.29 22.91 -1.26
C GLN A 528 1.96 23.36 -0.67
N SER A 529 2.00 23.88 0.56
CA SER A 529 0.86 24.54 1.17
C SER A 529 1.31 25.64 2.13
N ARG A 530 0.49 26.70 2.28
CA ARG A 530 0.73 27.81 3.19
C ARG A 530 -0.30 27.80 4.32
N LEU A 531 0.09 28.14 5.52
CA LEU A 531 -0.82 28.23 6.68
C LEU A 531 -1.97 29.21 6.46
N ALA A 532 -1.74 30.28 5.70
CA ALA A 532 -2.77 31.26 5.39
C ALA A 532 -3.93 30.68 4.53
N ASP A 533 -3.70 29.57 3.86
CA ASP A 533 -4.69 28.89 3.02
C ASP A 533 -5.45 27.80 3.79
N TYR A 534 -5.05 27.51 5.05
CA TYR A 534 -5.69 26.50 5.89
C TYR A 534 -6.92 27.03 6.61
N ASP A 535 -7.85 26.15 6.92
CA ASP A 535 -8.92 26.44 7.88
C ASP A 535 -8.33 26.64 9.29
N GLU A 536 -8.94 27.48 10.11
CA GLU A 536 -8.50 27.76 11.49
C GLU A 536 -8.45 26.52 12.41
N ARG A 537 -9.13 25.43 12.03
CA ARG A 537 -9.16 24.14 12.75
C ARG A 537 -8.05 23.19 12.32
N ALA A 538 -7.35 23.52 11.23
CA ALA A 538 -6.29 22.70 10.67
C ALA A 538 -5.03 22.74 11.55
N SER A 539 -4.18 21.75 11.35
CA SER A 539 -2.80 21.76 11.84
C SER A 539 -1.83 21.69 10.66
N PRO A 540 -0.62 22.26 10.78
CA PRO A 540 0.44 21.98 9.81
C PRO A 540 0.72 20.48 9.73
N LEU A 541 1.25 20.01 8.61
CA LEU A 541 1.46 18.58 8.38
C LEU A 541 2.53 18.00 9.32
N LEU A 542 2.34 16.75 9.71
CA LEU A 542 3.35 15.95 10.39
C LEU A 542 3.96 14.94 9.39
N PHE A 543 5.26 15.07 9.16
CA PHE A 543 6.03 14.12 8.38
C PHE A 543 6.75 13.15 9.31
N ILE A 544 6.75 11.86 9.00
CA ILE A 544 7.47 10.84 9.76
C ILE A 544 8.40 10.10 8.81
N GLY A 545 9.59 9.75 9.27
CA GLY A 545 10.53 8.95 8.50
C GLY A 545 11.50 8.18 9.36
N ASN A 546 11.82 6.95 8.94
CA ASN A 546 12.79 6.10 9.60
C ASN A 546 14.21 6.38 9.10
N THR A 547 15.20 6.27 9.99
CA THR A 547 16.62 6.51 9.66
C THR A 547 17.19 5.49 8.68
N ALA A 548 16.58 4.32 8.61
CA ALA A 548 16.96 3.26 7.68
C ALA A 548 15.74 2.66 6.97
N ASP A 549 14.87 3.55 6.43
CA ASP A 549 13.78 3.13 5.56
C ASP A 549 14.34 2.61 4.24
N PRO A 550 14.02 1.36 3.83
CA PRO A 550 14.62 0.74 2.65
C PRO A 550 14.17 1.36 1.33
N VAL A 551 13.05 2.10 1.29
CA VAL A 551 12.43 2.55 0.03
C VAL A 551 11.90 3.98 0.05
N THR A 552 11.71 4.59 1.22
CA THR A 552 11.28 5.99 1.39
C THR A 552 12.19 6.71 2.39
N PRO A 553 13.42 7.03 1.99
CA PRO A 553 14.46 7.49 2.89
C PRO A 553 14.07 8.77 3.63
N LEU A 554 14.48 8.89 4.89
CA LEU A 554 14.19 10.03 5.78
C LEU A 554 14.42 11.39 5.10
N ARG A 555 15.39 11.50 4.19
CA ARG A 555 15.65 12.75 3.45
C ARG A 555 14.45 13.27 2.68
N ASN A 556 13.55 12.36 2.21
CA ASN A 556 12.36 12.76 1.48
C ASN A 556 11.35 13.43 2.43
N ALA A 557 11.16 12.91 3.65
CA ALA A 557 10.34 13.56 4.68
C ALA A 557 10.86 14.97 4.99
N ILE A 558 12.18 15.10 5.16
CA ILE A 558 12.86 16.39 5.42
C ILE A 558 12.69 17.34 4.22
N GLY A 559 12.84 16.83 2.99
CA GLY A 559 12.66 17.61 1.76
C GLY A 559 11.24 18.13 1.63
N ASN A 560 10.26 17.23 1.71
CA ASN A 560 8.84 17.55 1.56
C ASN A 560 8.35 18.54 2.61
N SER A 561 8.75 18.38 3.87
CA SER A 561 8.31 19.25 4.96
C SER A 561 8.67 20.74 4.76
N ARG A 562 9.72 21.03 4.00
CA ARG A 562 10.14 22.41 3.70
C ARG A 562 9.19 23.17 2.78
N HIS A 563 8.35 22.45 2.05
CA HIS A 563 7.38 23.01 1.12
C HIS A 563 5.99 23.19 1.75
N HIS A 564 5.78 22.69 2.96
CA HIS A 564 4.54 22.85 3.71
C HIS A 564 4.79 23.67 4.96
N GLU A 565 4.30 24.91 4.95
CA GLU A 565 4.57 25.89 6.00
C GLU A 565 4.15 25.40 7.39
N GLY A 566 5.00 25.57 8.38
CA GLY A 566 4.75 25.17 9.77
C GLY A 566 4.91 23.68 10.07
N SER A 567 5.10 22.84 9.05
CA SER A 567 5.23 21.38 9.21
C SER A 567 6.43 20.97 10.05
N ARG A 568 6.39 19.76 10.60
CA ARG A 568 7.46 19.17 11.40
C ARG A 568 7.78 17.77 10.89
N VAL A 569 9.03 17.37 11.13
CA VAL A 569 9.48 15.99 10.88
C VAL A 569 9.73 15.32 12.23
N LEU A 570 9.10 14.16 12.41
CA LEU A 570 9.45 13.20 13.44
C LEU A 570 10.39 12.17 12.82
N THR A 571 11.56 11.99 13.40
CA THR A 571 12.49 10.94 13.02
C THR A 571 12.28 9.74 13.92
N GLN A 572 12.11 8.55 13.35
CA GLN A 572 12.22 7.31 14.11
C GLN A 572 13.55 6.64 13.78
N ASP A 573 14.38 6.41 14.80
CA ASP A 573 15.65 5.72 14.64
C ASP A 573 15.42 4.22 14.59
N SER A 574 15.14 3.74 13.38
CA SER A 574 14.80 2.33 13.12
C SER A 574 15.10 1.92 11.68
N PRO A 575 15.33 0.62 11.46
CA PRO A 575 15.13 0.02 10.16
C PRO A 575 13.64 -0.14 9.87
N GLY A 576 13.30 -0.42 8.60
CA GLY A 576 11.95 -0.75 8.17
C GLY A 576 11.23 0.40 7.48
N HIS A 577 10.23 0.02 6.69
CA HIS A 577 9.45 0.95 5.88
C HIS A 577 8.31 1.53 6.71
N CYS A 578 8.24 2.86 6.80
CA CYS A 578 7.33 3.61 7.65
C CYS A 578 7.51 3.33 9.16
N ALA A 579 7.03 4.24 9.99
CA ALA A 579 7.11 4.14 11.44
C ALA A 579 5.83 3.53 12.07
N GLY A 580 4.78 3.37 11.28
CA GLY A 580 3.46 2.91 11.72
C GLY A 580 3.44 1.56 12.47
N PRO A 581 2.35 0.81 12.41
CA PRO A 581 2.18 -0.41 13.22
C PRO A 581 3.26 -1.49 13.04
N VAL A 582 3.95 -1.47 11.90
CA VAL A 582 5.00 -2.47 11.57
C VAL A 582 6.32 -2.26 12.31
N ASN A 583 6.59 -1.03 12.77
CA ASN A 583 7.80 -0.68 13.51
C ASN A 583 7.43 0.06 14.80
N PRO A 584 6.84 -0.62 15.78
CA PRO A 584 6.23 0.02 16.95
C PRO A 584 7.25 0.80 17.78
N SER A 585 6.83 2.00 18.17
CA SER A 585 7.57 2.88 19.07
C SER A 585 6.56 3.64 19.95
N THR A 586 6.58 3.38 21.23
CA THR A 586 5.75 4.09 22.21
C THR A 586 5.90 5.60 22.07
N CYS A 587 7.15 6.08 21.90
CA CYS A 587 7.45 7.49 21.68
C CYS A 587 6.77 8.05 20.41
N THR A 588 6.85 7.32 19.29
CA THR A 588 6.20 7.73 18.03
C THR A 588 4.68 7.74 18.17
N PHE A 589 4.11 6.72 18.81
CA PHE A 589 2.66 6.62 19.01
C PHE A 589 2.13 7.73 19.92
N GLU A 590 2.87 8.15 20.94
CA GLU A 590 2.50 9.30 21.77
C GLU A 590 2.46 10.61 20.97
N VAL A 591 3.41 10.82 20.05
CA VAL A 591 3.41 11.99 19.16
C VAL A 591 2.22 11.94 18.20
N ILE A 592 1.94 10.80 17.58
CA ILE A 592 0.80 10.59 16.67
C ILE A 592 -0.52 10.86 17.41
N ARG A 593 -0.70 10.26 18.60
CA ARG A 593 -1.89 10.45 19.44
C ARG A 593 -2.10 11.92 19.80
N SER A 594 -1.05 12.60 20.23
CA SER A 594 -1.10 14.04 20.58
C SER A 594 -1.44 14.89 19.35
N PHE A 595 -0.88 14.56 18.19
CA PHE A 595 -1.18 15.27 16.95
C PHE A 595 -2.64 15.11 16.54
N PHE A 596 -3.19 13.88 16.54
CA PHE A 596 -4.61 13.69 16.25
C PHE A 596 -5.52 14.25 17.34
N ALA A 597 -5.09 14.28 18.59
CA ALA A 597 -5.90 14.80 19.68
C ALA A 597 -6.12 16.32 19.58
N ASN A 598 -5.08 17.11 19.31
CA ASN A 598 -5.14 18.57 19.39
C ASN A 598 -4.21 19.31 18.42
N GLY A 599 -3.56 18.62 17.48
CA GLY A 599 -2.64 19.22 16.51
C GLY A 599 -1.23 19.52 17.06
N THR A 600 -0.87 19.00 18.23
CA THR A 600 0.46 19.20 18.80
C THR A 600 1.53 18.55 17.93
N LEU A 601 2.43 19.35 17.39
CA LEU A 601 3.58 18.91 16.62
C LEU A 601 4.78 18.61 17.54
N PRO A 602 5.66 17.67 17.15
CA PRO A 602 6.87 17.42 17.92
C PRO A 602 7.83 18.60 17.89
N GLU A 603 8.74 18.65 18.88
CA GLU A 603 9.85 19.60 18.86
C GLU A 603 10.75 19.37 17.64
N ILE A 604 11.40 20.43 17.18
CA ILE A 604 12.34 20.36 16.05
C ILE A 604 13.48 19.39 16.41
N GLY A 605 13.73 18.42 15.53
CA GLY A 605 14.77 17.42 15.74
C GLY A 605 14.40 16.28 16.69
N LYS A 606 13.11 16.14 17.05
CA LYS A 606 12.65 15.00 17.84
C LYS A 606 13.00 13.69 17.17
N VAL A 607 13.65 12.80 17.92
CA VAL A 607 13.97 11.43 17.51
C VAL A 607 13.30 10.46 18.49
N CYS A 608 12.62 9.45 17.98
CA CYS A 608 12.08 8.33 18.72
C CYS A 608 12.83 7.04 18.34
N THR A 609 12.93 6.10 19.25
CA THR A 609 13.50 4.76 19.01
C THR A 609 12.40 3.72 18.96
N ILE A 610 12.65 2.62 18.26
CA ILE A 610 11.72 1.47 18.26
C ILE A 610 11.73 0.74 19.61
N ASP A 611 10.61 0.08 19.90
CA ASP A 611 10.47 -0.78 21.08
C ASP A 611 10.86 -2.22 20.73
N GLY A 612 11.88 -2.75 21.42
CA GLY A 612 12.32 -4.14 21.27
C GLY A 612 13.19 -4.39 20.04
N SER A 613 13.41 -5.67 19.76
CA SER A 613 14.30 -6.18 18.71
C SER A 613 13.57 -7.21 17.84
N PRO A 614 14.00 -7.44 16.59
CA PRO A 614 13.50 -8.56 15.76
C PRO A 614 13.69 -9.94 16.40
N TRP A 615 14.57 -10.05 17.38
CA TRP A 615 14.98 -11.31 18.01
C TRP A 615 14.42 -11.52 19.42
N ASP A 616 13.51 -10.66 19.88
CA ASP A 616 12.91 -10.74 21.23
C ASP A 616 11.85 -11.85 21.34
#